data_8e712a5e8c51a49aa943039c44be476a
#
_entry.id   8e712a5e8c51a49aa943039c44be476a
#
_cell.length_a   1.000
_cell.length_b   1.000
_cell.length_c   1.000
_cell.angle_alpha   90.00
_cell.angle_beta   90.00
_cell.angle_gamma   90.00
#
_symmetry.space_group_name_H-M   'P 1'
#
loop_
_entity.id
_entity.type
_entity.pdbx_description
1 polymer ?
#
loop_
_entity_poly.entity_id
_entity_poly.type
_entity_poly.pdbx_seq_one_letter_code
_entity_poly.pdbx_strand_id
1 'polypeptide(L)'
;MKKKLIIITVLVIALVTSYIFCGTDKNDTWIDSIKIEEYTAALSNKIDLDSIAGTYCGVLPPNVETTLILNADGTYLLIQTFKGKQHEQEKSRGSFHMLDGNILMLAHPSSGDNIFYKVRDANHIILIDSFGNEPKKENRDNYALIKK
;
A
#
# COMPACT_ATOMS: atom_id res chain seq x y z
N MET A 1 -62.88 25.99 -24.07
CA MET A 1 -62.10 24.75 -23.90
C MET A 1 -60.69 24.82 -24.47
N LYS A 2 -60.44 25.43 -25.61
CA LYS A 2 -59.11 25.48 -26.24
C LYS A 2 -58.07 26.24 -25.42
N LYS A 3 -58.40 27.31 -24.70
CA LYS A 3 -57.47 28.09 -23.87
C LYS A 3 -57.00 27.30 -22.61
N LYS A 4 -57.86 26.47 -22.00
CA LYS A 4 -57.48 25.65 -20.84
C LYS A 4 -56.53 24.50 -21.22
N LEU A 5 -56.71 23.95 -22.41
CA LEU A 5 -55.89 22.88 -22.95
C LEU A 5 -54.45 23.39 -23.24
N ILE A 6 -54.30 24.59 -23.78
CA ILE A 6 -53.01 25.22 -24.07
C ILE A 6 -52.22 25.52 -22.77
N ILE A 7 -52.91 25.96 -21.72
CA ILE A 7 -52.27 26.27 -20.43
C ILE A 7 -51.75 24.96 -19.78
N ILE A 8 -52.51 23.89 -19.86
CA ILE A 8 -52.10 22.58 -19.32
C ILE A 8 -50.90 22.02 -20.10
N THR A 9 -50.87 22.12 -21.44
CA THR A 9 -49.74 21.68 -22.24
C THR A 9 -48.44 22.47 -21.95
N VAL A 10 -48.53 23.79 -21.79
CA VAL A 10 -47.38 24.63 -21.44
C VAL A 10 -46.84 24.27 -20.03
N LEU A 11 -47.72 23.98 -19.08
CA LEU A 11 -47.35 23.63 -17.72
C LEU A 11 -46.67 22.24 -17.64
N VAL A 12 -47.13 21.28 -18.46
CA VAL A 12 -46.51 19.95 -18.57
C VAL A 12 -45.15 20.06 -19.23
N ILE A 13 -44.97 20.86 -20.27
CA ILE A 13 -43.67 21.08 -20.92
C ILE A 13 -42.68 21.73 -19.96
N ALA A 14 -43.11 22.74 -19.17
CA ALA A 14 -42.28 23.39 -18.17
C ALA A 14 -41.84 22.41 -17.06
N LEU A 15 -42.70 21.51 -16.62
CA LEU A 15 -42.35 20.45 -15.64
C LEU A 15 -41.36 19.42 -16.21
N VAL A 16 -41.55 19.00 -17.46
CA VAL A 16 -40.66 18.04 -18.13
C VAL A 16 -39.27 18.64 -18.37
N THR A 17 -39.19 19.90 -18.80
CA THR A 17 -37.91 20.58 -18.99
C THR A 17 -37.19 20.82 -17.66
N SER A 18 -37.94 21.13 -16.59
CA SER A 18 -37.37 21.27 -15.25
C SER A 18 -36.83 19.92 -14.71
N TYR A 19 -37.50 18.83 -15.04
CA TYR A 19 -37.05 17.47 -14.64
C TYR A 19 -35.82 17.00 -15.42
N ILE A 20 -35.72 17.36 -16.71
CA ILE A 20 -34.55 17.03 -17.55
C ILE A 20 -33.34 17.89 -17.14
N PHE A 21 -33.54 19.13 -16.72
CA PHE A 21 -32.44 20.03 -16.32
C PHE A 21 -31.94 19.77 -14.88
N CYS A 22 -32.74 19.13 -14.04
CA CYS A 22 -32.34 18.77 -12.67
C CYS A 22 -31.72 17.35 -12.57
N GLY A 23 -31.74 16.58 -13.66
CA GLY A 23 -31.28 15.17 -13.71
C GLY A 23 -29.92 14.97 -14.37
N THR A 24 -29.30 16.02 -14.89
CA THR A 24 -27.96 15.91 -15.47
C THR A 24 -26.99 16.78 -14.66
N ASP A 25 -25.90 16.17 -14.23
CA ASP A 25 -24.64 16.79 -13.78
C ASP A 25 -24.36 16.96 -12.28
N LYS A 26 -24.78 16.03 -11.45
CA LYS A 26 -24.13 15.94 -10.10
C LYS A 26 -23.49 14.60 -9.76
N ASN A 27 -23.68 13.57 -10.58
CA ASN A 27 -23.09 12.26 -10.28
C ASN A 27 -21.78 11.98 -11.03
N ASP A 28 -21.52 12.63 -12.16
CA ASP A 28 -20.34 12.32 -12.96
C ASP A 28 -19.05 12.96 -12.40
N THR A 29 -19.15 14.14 -11.77
CA THR A 29 -17.99 14.80 -11.18
C THR A 29 -17.45 14.10 -9.92
N TRP A 30 -18.32 13.47 -9.13
CA TRP A 30 -17.90 12.72 -7.94
C TRP A 30 -17.22 11.40 -8.31
N ILE A 31 -17.73 10.70 -9.32
CA ILE A 31 -17.16 9.43 -9.77
C ILE A 31 -15.79 9.64 -10.41
N ASP A 32 -15.62 10.69 -11.19
CA ASP A 32 -14.34 11.02 -11.81
C ASP A 32 -13.30 11.48 -10.77
N SER A 33 -13.72 12.25 -9.76
CA SER A 33 -12.84 12.66 -8.67
C SER A 33 -12.36 11.47 -7.84
N ILE A 34 -13.25 10.56 -7.48
CA ILE A 34 -12.90 9.35 -6.71
C ILE A 34 -11.95 8.45 -7.52
N LYS A 35 -12.21 8.26 -8.82
CA LYS A 35 -11.34 7.47 -9.68
C LYS A 35 -9.96 8.10 -9.86
N ILE A 36 -9.89 9.43 -9.96
CA ILE A 36 -8.62 10.15 -10.08
C ILE A 36 -7.81 10.02 -8.78
N GLU A 37 -8.44 10.17 -7.62
CA GLU A 37 -7.76 10.01 -6.32
C GLU A 37 -7.28 8.57 -6.12
N GLU A 38 -8.10 7.57 -6.42
CA GLU A 38 -7.72 6.15 -6.35
C GLU A 38 -6.57 5.83 -7.32
N TYR A 39 -6.64 6.35 -8.56
CA TYR A 39 -5.60 6.16 -9.55
C TYR A 39 -4.30 6.86 -9.16
N THR A 40 -4.38 8.06 -8.60
CA THR A 40 -3.23 8.83 -8.15
C THR A 40 -2.57 8.16 -6.94
N ALA A 41 -3.36 7.67 -5.99
CA ALA A 41 -2.88 6.91 -4.84
C ALA A 41 -2.22 5.59 -5.28
N ALA A 42 -2.82 4.87 -6.21
CA ALA A 42 -2.25 3.65 -6.77
C ALA A 42 -0.93 3.91 -7.51
N LEU A 43 -0.84 5.01 -8.24
CA LEU A 43 0.39 5.42 -8.95
C LEU A 43 1.48 5.87 -7.97
N SER A 44 1.13 6.62 -6.94
CA SER A 44 2.06 7.03 -5.88
C SER A 44 2.62 5.82 -5.14
N ASN A 45 1.77 4.88 -4.75
CA ASN A 45 2.19 3.62 -4.12
C ASN A 45 3.10 2.80 -5.03
N LYS A 46 2.83 2.77 -6.33
CA LYS A 46 3.66 2.05 -7.30
C LYS A 46 5.04 2.67 -7.45
N ILE A 47 5.15 3.99 -7.46
CA ILE A 47 6.43 4.70 -7.52
C ILE A 47 7.25 4.41 -6.26
N ASP A 48 6.61 4.42 -5.08
CA ASP A 48 7.27 4.10 -3.82
C ASP A 48 7.74 2.64 -3.78
N LEU A 49 6.95 1.70 -4.27
CA LEU A 49 7.30 0.28 -4.34
C LEU A 49 8.50 0.04 -5.26
N ASP A 50 8.57 0.70 -6.41
CA ASP A 50 9.70 0.59 -7.34
C ASP A 50 11.01 1.10 -6.70
N SER A 51 10.93 2.14 -5.89
CA SER A 51 12.10 2.74 -5.21
C SER A 51 12.73 1.82 -4.17
N ILE A 52 11.90 1.04 -3.48
CA ILE A 52 12.34 0.11 -2.43
C ILE A 52 12.50 -1.34 -2.93
N ALA A 53 12.04 -1.65 -4.14
CA ALA A 53 12.21 -2.98 -4.72
C ALA A 53 13.70 -3.33 -4.83
N GLY A 54 14.03 -4.58 -4.52
CA GLY A 54 15.41 -5.08 -4.55
C GLY A 54 15.68 -6.17 -3.52
N THR A 55 16.92 -6.57 -3.43
CA THR A 55 17.37 -7.60 -2.50
C THR A 55 18.15 -6.99 -1.35
N TYR A 56 17.70 -7.20 -0.14
CA TYR A 56 18.30 -6.73 1.09
C TYR A 56 18.87 -7.90 1.88
N CYS A 57 20.09 -7.77 2.37
CA CYS A 57 20.77 -8.82 3.09
C CYS A 57 21.39 -8.30 4.39
N GLY A 58 21.45 -9.16 5.40
CA GLY A 58 22.10 -8.89 6.68
C GLY A 58 22.04 -10.07 7.62
N VAL A 59 22.62 -9.89 8.78
CA VAL A 59 22.57 -10.86 9.88
C VAL A 59 21.82 -10.22 11.03
N LEU A 60 20.62 -10.71 11.29
CA LEU A 60 19.77 -10.20 12.37
C LEU A 60 20.00 -10.97 13.68
N PRO A 61 19.86 -10.35 14.86
CA PRO A 61 19.93 -11.07 16.12
C PRO A 61 18.87 -12.20 16.23
N PRO A 62 19.16 -13.34 16.84
CA PRO A 62 20.42 -13.77 17.44
C PRO A 62 21.35 -14.52 16.48
N ASN A 63 21.75 -13.98 15.37
CA ASN A 63 22.63 -14.59 14.35
C ASN A 63 21.88 -15.31 13.23
N VAL A 64 20.80 -14.67 12.72
CA VAL A 64 19.99 -15.17 11.61
C VAL A 64 20.42 -14.48 10.31
N GLU A 65 21.01 -15.23 9.38
CA GLU A 65 21.28 -14.71 8.04
C GLU A 65 19.96 -14.49 7.32
N THR A 66 19.70 -13.24 6.98
CA THR A 66 18.41 -12.81 6.42
C THR A 66 18.61 -12.23 5.02
N THR A 67 17.84 -12.74 4.08
CA THR A 67 17.71 -12.17 2.73
C THR A 67 16.24 -11.86 2.49
N LEU A 68 15.95 -10.59 2.24
CA LEU A 68 14.62 -10.10 1.89
C LEU A 68 14.63 -9.59 0.47
N ILE A 69 13.79 -10.16 -0.38
CA ILE A 69 13.57 -9.71 -1.76
C ILE A 69 12.23 -9.03 -1.82
N LEU A 70 12.22 -7.76 -2.20
CA LEU A 70 11.02 -6.96 -2.44
C LEU A 70 10.84 -6.80 -3.94
N ASN A 71 9.70 -7.22 -4.45
CA ASN A 71 9.35 -7.09 -5.86
C ASN A 71 8.52 -5.82 -6.09
N ALA A 72 8.66 -5.23 -7.27
CA ALA A 72 7.91 -4.03 -7.66
C ALA A 72 6.39 -4.24 -7.75
N ASP A 73 5.93 -5.51 -7.77
CA ASP A 73 4.51 -5.89 -7.75
C ASP A 73 3.90 -5.92 -6.34
N GLY A 74 4.66 -5.55 -5.29
CA GLY A 74 4.20 -5.57 -3.90
C GLY A 74 4.30 -6.93 -3.21
N THR A 75 5.01 -7.90 -3.82
CA THR A 75 5.27 -9.21 -3.21
C THR A 75 6.67 -9.28 -2.62
N TYR A 76 6.86 -10.16 -1.62
CA TYR A 76 8.16 -10.39 -1.03
C TYR A 76 8.51 -11.88 -0.94
N LEU A 77 9.81 -12.16 -0.88
CA LEU A 77 10.38 -13.43 -0.45
C LEU A 77 11.39 -13.17 0.66
N LEU A 78 11.14 -13.72 1.83
CA LEU A 78 12.04 -13.67 2.98
C LEU A 78 12.68 -15.04 3.16
N ILE A 79 14.01 -15.07 3.22
CA ILE A 79 14.81 -16.26 3.44
C ILE A 79 15.63 -16.03 4.70
N GLN A 80 15.46 -16.90 5.70
CA GLN A 80 16.16 -16.84 6.97
C GLN A 80 16.91 -18.14 7.20
N THR A 81 18.21 -18.04 7.49
CA THR A 81 19.05 -19.19 7.81
C THR A 81 19.54 -19.05 9.25
N PHE A 82 19.12 -19.99 10.08
CA PHE A 82 19.47 -20.04 11.49
C PHE A 82 20.79 -20.78 11.67
N LYS A 83 21.80 -20.10 12.22
CA LYS A 83 23.09 -20.70 12.53
C LYS A 83 23.00 -21.49 13.84
N GLY A 84 22.53 -22.71 13.75
CA GLY A 84 22.46 -23.67 14.86
C GLY A 84 23.11 -25.00 14.50
N LYS A 85 22.84 -26.06 15.30
CA LYS A 85 23.37 -27.41 15.08
C LYS A 85 22.95 -28.05 13.76
N GLN A 86 21.86 -27.55 13.15
CA GLN A 86 21.44 -27.88 11.80
C GLN A 86 21.15 -26.54 11.14
N HIS A 87 21.75 -26.25 9.99
CA HIS A 87 21.51 -25.02 9.20
C HIS A 87 20.08 -25.08 8.67
N GLU A 88 19.14 -24.68 9.51
CA GLU A 88 17.73 -24.66 9.13
C GLU A 88 17.43 -23.38 8.35
N GLN A 89 16.86 -23.54 7.16
CA GLN A 89 16.49 -22.45 6.30
C GLN A 89 14.96 -22.36 6.22
N GLU A 90 14.42 -21.23 6.62
CA GLU A 90 13.01 -20.90 6.44
C GLU A 90 12.82 -19.96 5.27
N LYS A 91 11.75 -20.18 4.52
CA LYS A 91 11.33 -19.32 3.41
C LYS A 91 9.87 -18.93 3.60
N SER A 92 9.62 -17.64 3.66
CA SER A 92 8.27 -17.11 3.67
C SER A 92 8.07 -16.14 2.52
N ARG A 93 6.86 -16.09 2.00
CA ARG A 93 6.47 -15.18 0.90
C ARG A 93 5.08 -14.64 1.16
N GLY A 94 4.83 -13.44 0.69
CA GLY A 94 3.55 -12.77 0.86
C GLY A 94 3.53 -11.43 0.15
N SER A 95 2.66 -10.55 0.59
CA SER A 95 2.60 -9.17 0.12
C SER A 95 3.22 -8.22 1.13
N PHE A 96 3.71 -7.08 0.65
CA PHE A 96 4.15 -6.00 1.52
C PHE A 96 3.43 -4.70 1.22
N HIS A 97 3.36 -3.84 2.22
CA HIS A 97 2.73 -2.53 2.14
C HIS A 97 3.61 -1.47 2.78
N MET A 98 3.62 -0.28 2.20
CA MET A 98 4.22 0.88 2.86
C MET A 98 3.18 1.55 3.76
N LEU A 99 3.53 1.74 5.02
CA LEU A 99 2.74 2.46 6.01
C LEU A 99 3.46 3.77 6.35
N ASP A 100 2.70 4.86 6.49
CA ASP A 100 3.20 6.19 6.91
C ASP A 100 4.47 6.66 6.16
N GLY A 101 4.61 6.25 4.90
CA GLY A 101 5.68 6.71 4.01
C GLY A 101 7.05 6.07 4.22
N ASN A 102 7.35 5.49 5.37
CA ASN A 102 8.66 4.89 5.65
C ASN A 102 8.64 3.58 6.44
N ILE A 103 7.47 3.07 6.80
CA ILE A 103 7.32 1.77 7.46
C ILE A 103 6.88 0.73 6.42
N LEU A 104 7.70 -0.28 6.25
CA LEU A 104 7.43 -1.44 5.40
C LEU A 104 6.85 -2.55 6.26
N MET A 105 5.64 -2.98 5.96
CA MET A 105 4.98 -4.12 6.60
C MET A 105 4.96 -5.32 5.66
N LEU A 106 5.55 -6.43 6.09
CA LEU A 106 5.43 -7.71 5.41
C LEU A 106 4.25 -8.47 6.01
N ALA A 107 3.25 -8.77 5.18
CA ALA A 107 2.07 -9.54 5.58
C ALA A 107 2.30 -11.03 5.30
N HIS A 108 2.30 -11.86 6.35
CA HIS A 108 2.39 -13.31 6.20
C HIS A 108 1.01 -13.91 5.93
N PRO A 109 0.82 -14.71 4.87
CA PRO A 109 -0.50 -15.17 4.45
C PRO A 109 -1.15 -16.18 5.41
N SER A 110 -0.36 -16.84 6.27
CA SER A 110 -0.85 -17.96 7.08
C SER A 110 -0.84 -17.72 8.59
N SER A 111 0.14 -16.97 9.12
CA SER A 111 0.31 -16.81 10.57
C SER A 111 -0.41 -15.60 11.15
N GLY A 112 -0.74 -14.61 10.32
CA GLY A 112 -1.24 -13.33 10.79
C GLY A 112 -0.18 -12.45 11.47
N ASP A 113 1.05 -12.96 11.62
CA ASP A 113 2.15 -12.20 12.20
C ASP A 113 2.81 -11.34 11.11
N ASN A 114 2.75 -10.04 11.29
CA ASN A 114 3.38 -9.10 10.38
C ASN A 114 4.79 -8.78 10.86
N ILE A 115 5.72 -8.63 9.91
CA ILE A 115 7.08 -8.18 10.18
C ILE A 115 7.21 -6.74 9.70
N PHE A 116 7.82 -5.89 10.51
CA PHE A 116 7.92 -4.46 10.23
C PHE A 116 9.38 -4.05 10.07
N TYR A 117 9.65 -3.27 9.03
CA TYR A 117 10.93 -2.62 8.81
C TYR A 117 10.70 -1.12 8.64
N LYS A 118 11.65 -0.33 9.07
CA LYS A 118 11.70 1.10 8.77
C LYS A 118 12.67 1.35 7.64
N VAL A 119 12.23 2.00 6.58
CA VAL A 119 13.08 2.44 5.47
C VAL A 119 13.87 3.65 5.95
N ARG A 120 15.18 3.50 6.08
CA ARG A 120 16.10 4.56 6.52
C ARG A 120 16.58 5.42 5.36
N ASP A 121 16.91 4.76 4.27
CA ASP A 121 17.32 5.37 3.00
C ASP A 121 17.12 4.37 1.85
N ALA A 122 17.53 4.71 0.63
CA ALA A 122 17.36 3.87 -0.56
C ALA A 122 18.00 2.47 -0.44
N ASN A 123 18.98 2.31 0.46
CA ASN A 123 19.78 1.10 0.57
C ASN A 123 19.67 0.39 1.93
N HIS A 124 19.07 1.01 2.92
CA HIS A 124 19.02 0.48 4.29
C HIS A 124 17.60 0.41 4.82
N ILE A 125 17.24 -0.75 5.33
CA ILE A 125 16.03 -0.97 6.11
C ILE A 125 16.40 -1.53 7.48
N ILE A 126 15.65 -1.18 8.51
CA ILE A 126 15.89 -1.61 9.90
C ILE A 126 14.68 -2.36 10.40
N LEU A 127 14.89 -3.54 10.96
CA LEU A 127 13.85 -4.31 11.64
C LEU A 127 13.36 -3.54 12.87
N ILE A 128 12.06 -3.35 12.97
CA ILE A 128 11.39 -2.66 14.08
C ILE A 128 10.34 -3.56 14.73
N ASP A 129 9.86 -3.17 15.90
CA ASP A 129 8.77 -3.90 16.56
C ASP A 129 7.40 -3.58 15.96
N SER A 130 6.37 -4.29 16.38
CA SER A 130 4.99 -4.10 15.92
C SER A 130 4.37 -2.76 16.31
N PHE A 131 5.00 -2.01 17.20
CA PHE A 131 4.59 -0.67 17.61
C PHE A 131 5.33 0.44 16.85
N GLY A 132 6.24 0.06 15.91
CA GLY A 132 7.02 1.01 15.14
C GLY A 132 8.28 1.52 15.85
N ASN A 133 8.66 0.92 16.99
CA ASN A 133 9.84 1.35 17.72
C ASN A 133 11.11 0.73 17.12
N GLU A 134 12.11 1.57 16.93
CA GLU A 134 13.44 1.14 16.52
C GLU A 134 14.21 0.50 17.68
N PRO A 135 15.15 -0.42 17.40
CA PRO A 135 16.11 -0.90 18.38
C PRO A 135 16.89 0.25 19.00
N LYS A 136 17.41 0.03 20.22
CA LYS A 136 18.26 1.04 20.90
C LYS A 136 19.40 1.47 19.98
N LYS A 137 19.74 2.75 20.01
CA LYS A 137 20.73 3.38 19.13
C LYS A 137 22.05 2.63 19.04
N GLU A 138 22.48 2.04 20.17
CA GLU A 138 23.73 1.28 20.29
C GLU A 138 23.72 -0.03 19.48
N ASN A 139 22.55 -0.63 19.24
CA ASN A 139 22.37 -1.92 18.58
C ASN A 139 21.68 -1.80 17.22
N ARG A 140 21.35 -0.59 16.79
CA ARG A 140 20.52 -0.36 15.60
C ARG A 140 21.10 -0.99 14.34
N ASP A 141 22.40 -0.92 14.13
CA ASP A 141 23.09 -1.43 12.96
C ASP A 141 23.03 -2.97 12.88
N ASN A 142 22.88 -3.64 14.02
CA ASN A 142 22.70 -5.10 14.08
C ASN A 142 21.32 -5.56 13.55
N TYR A 143 20.38 -4.65 13.42
CA TYR A 143 19.03 -4.92 12.91
C TYR A 143 18.82 -4.39 11.48
N ALA A 144 19.89 -3.95 10.83
CA ALA A 144 19.84 -3.40 9.50
C ALA A 144 20.03 -4.48 8.42
N LEU A 145 19.24 -4.38 7.35
CA LEU A 145 19.46 -5.08 6.09
C LEU A 145 19.89 -4.06 5.04
N ILE A 146 20.87 -4.43 4.23
CA ILE A 146 21.49 -3.57 3.22
C ILE A 146 21.14 -4.08 1.84
N LYS A 147 20.73 -3.17 0.95
CA LYS A 147 20.43 -3.46 -0.46
C LYS A 147 21.70 -3.82 -1.21
N LYS A 148 21.64 -4.91 -1.95
CA LYS A 148 22.72 -5.37 -2.84
C LYS A 148 22.60 -4.80 -4.24
#